data_5ba9368f8891e09a217d59ae33e7274a
#
_entry.id   5ba9368f8891e09a217d59ae33e7274a
#
_cell.length_a   1.000
_cell.length_b   1.000
_cell.length_c   1.000
_cell.angle_alpha   90.00
_cell.angle_beta   90.00
_cell.angle_gamma   90.00
#
_symmetry.space_group_name_H-M   'P 1'
#
loop_
_entity.id
_entity.type
_entity.pdbx_description
1 polymer ?
#
loop_
_entity_poly.entity_id
_entity_poly.type
_entity_poly.pdbx_seq_one_letter_code
_entity_poly.pdbx_strand_id
1 'polypeptide(L)'
;TSKFAKEFLKVDKSIARVRNQNLILDENKSLLIESNSFLDHIISPEWEVSNNIFEKIHLPGAFFSESLITQDYLLIGMQSSNLFKNHTFEEIKVFFKTNNLCYLGHSKEDKINFDFKNISISDQLYLLIKKKYLNKLIKFFGFKDYVLDVLIVGGGNIGQNLSTLIEHDDQEINL
;
A
#
# COMPACT_ATOMS: atom_id res chain seq x y z
N THR A 1 14.80 10.31 25.77
CA THR A 1 14.93 8.84 25.99
C THR A 1 15.87 8.22 24.97
N SER A 2 15.67 8.40 23.66
CA SER A 2 16.53 7.82 22.61
C SER A 2 17.99 8.29 22.69
N LYS A 3 18.23 9.58 22.97
CA LYS A 3 19.55 10.12 23.21
C LYS A 3 20.27 9.39 24.35
N PHE A 4 19.62 9.26 25.49
CA PHE A 4 20.15 8.52 26.64
C PHE A 4 20.50 7.07 26.28
N ALA A 5 19.60 6.38 25.55
CA ALA A 5 19.83 5.01 25.13
C ALA A 5 21.08 4.88 24.24
N LYS A 6 21.26 5.78 23.27
CA LYS A 6 22.44 5.79 22.39
C LYS A 6 23.73 6.15 23.14
N GLU A 7 23.72 7.23 23.93
CA GLU A 7 24.92 7.76 24.58
C GLU A 7 25.38 6.92 25.77
N PHE A 8 24.45 6.50 26.63
CA PHE A 8 24.78 5.83 27.89
C PHE A 8 24.62 4.32 27.83
N LEU A 9 23.59 3.81 27.12
CA LEU A 9 23.37 2.37 27.03
C LEU A 9 24.00 1.73 25.79
N LYS A 10 24.58 2.57 24.89
CA LYS A 10 25.23 2.12 23.65
C LYS A 10 24.40 1.19 22.78
N VAL A 11 23.08 1.46 22.68
CA VAL A 11 22.19 0.69 21.82
C VAL A 11 22.50 0.97 20.34
N ASP A 12 22.51 -0.06 19.52
CA ASP A 12 22.85 0.04 18.09
C ASP A 12 21.72 0.76 17.30
N LYS A 13 20.48 0.48 17.64
CA LYS A 13 19.30 1.06 16.96
C LYS A 13 18.31 1.62 17.95
N SER A 14 17.76 2.81 17.60
CA SER A 14 16.70 3.45 18.36
C SER A 14 15.51 3.76 17.45
N ILE A 15 14.32 3.42 17.90
CA ILE A 15 13.05 3.66 17.22
C ILE A 15 12.20 4.54 18.13
N ALA A 16 11.69 5.65 17.60
CA ALA A 16 10.79 6.52 18.34
C ALA A 16 9.40 6.53 17.73
N ARG A 17 8.38 6.43 18.60
CA ARG A 17 7.01 6.72 18.23
C ARG A 17 6.75 8.22 18.39
N VAL A 18 6.35 8.89 17.31
CA VAL A 18 6.01 10.31 17.28
C VAL A 18 4.52 10.48 16.97
N ARG A 19 3.80 11.24 17.82
CA ARG A 19 2.39 11.53 17.64
C ARG A 19 2.13 12.87 16.97
N ASN A 20 3.09 13.78 17.02
CA ASN A 20 2.94 15.12 16.46
C ASN A 20 3.13 15.06 14.93
N GLN A 21 2.07 15.37 14.20
CA GLN A 21 2.02 15.34 12.74
C GLN A 21 3.01 16.28 12.08
N ASN A 22 3.20 17.48 12.63
CA ASN A 22 4.13 18.48 12.09
C ASN A 22 5.60 18.02 12.08
N LEU A 23 5.91 16.97 12.85
CA LEU A 23 7.25 16.37 12.90
C LEU A 23 7.41 15.19 11.93
N ILE A 24 6.35 14.79 11.25
CA ILE A 24 6.29 13.56 10.44
C ILE A 24 6.25 13.87 8.95
N LEU A 25 5.82 15.08 8.58
CA LEU A 25 5.88 15.55 7.20
C LEU A 25 7.31 15.42 6.68
N ASP A 26 7.49 14.91 5.47
CA ASP A 26 8.78 14.45 4.92
C ASP A 26 9.92 15.48 5.06
N GLU A 27 9.63 16.77 4.94
CA GLU A 27 10.61 17.84 5.14
C GLU A 27 11.15 17.92 6.58
N ASN A 28 10.32 17.59 7.57
CA ASN A 28 10.72 17.62 8.99
C ASN A 28 11.24 16.28 9.48
N LYS A 29 10.90 15.17 8.80
CA LYS A 29 11.35 13.83 9.14
C LYS A 29 12.85 13.67 8.89
N SER A 30 13.36 14.22 7.79
CA SER A 30 14.79 14.28 7.48
C SER A 30 15.53 15.14 8.51
N LEU A 31 14.99 16.29 8.87
CA LEU A 31 15.56 17.18 9.89
C LEU A 31 15.66 16.53 11.27
N LEU A 32 14.66 15.74 11.67
CA LEU A 32 14.68 15.03 12.96
C LEU A 32 15.69 13.89 12.97
N ILE A 33 15.87 13.21 11.86
CA ILE A 33 16.85 12.13 11.72
C ILE A 33 18.26 12.72 11.59
N GLU A 34 18.43 13.75 10.76
CA GLU A 34 19.73 14.37 10.49
C GLU A 34 20.23 15.24 11.66
N SER A 35 19.32 16.02 12.31
CA SER A 35 19.68 16.86 13.45
C SER A 35 19.86 16.09 14.76
N ASN A 36 19.22 14.92 14.89
CA ASN A 36 19.30 14.06 16.06
C ASN A 36 19.87 12.68 15.64
N SER A 37 21.18 12.56 15.60
CA SER A 37 21.89 11.28 15.39
C SER A 37 21.53 10.15 16.38
N PHE A 38 20.52 10.40 17.23
CA PHE A 38 20.03 9.47 18.25
C PHE A 38 18.78 8.69 17.84
N LEU A 39 18.19 9.00 16.67
CA LEU A 39 17.01 8.31 16.13
C LEU A 39 17.35 7.67 14.80
N ASP A 40 17.21 6.36 14.72
CA ASP A 40 17.40 5.63 13.45
C ASP A 40 16.09 5.52 12.68
N HIS A 41 14.97 5.39 13.40
CA HIS A 41 13.62 5.31 12.78
C HIS A 41 12.58 6.05 13.61
N ILE A 42 11.63 6.65 12.88
CA ILE A 42 10.44 7.30 13.45
C ILE A 42 9.21 6.56 12.94
N ILE A 43 8.32 6.18 13.86
CA ILE A 43 7.05 5.53 13.55
C ILE A 43 5.90 6.41 14.03
N SER A 44 4.96 6.69 13.14
CA SER A 44 3.66 7.25 13.47
C SER A 44 2.58 6.26 13.07
N PRO A 45 1.98 5.53 14.02
CA PRO A 45 0.93 4.59 13.71
C PRO A 45 -0.27 5.24 13.00
N GLU A 46 -0.59 6.47 13.38
CA GLU A 46 -1.69 7.23 12.79
C GLU A 46 -1.44 7.55 11.31
N TRP A 47 -0.21 7.88 10.95
CA TRP A 47 0.21 8.12 9.56
C TRP A 47 0.24 6.82 8.74
N GLU A 48 0.81 5.76 9.31
CA GLU A 48 0.85 4.45 8.66
C GLU A 48 -0.56 3.90 8.36
N VAL A 49 -1.49 4.06 9.31
CA VAL A 49 -2.90 3.68 9.09
C VAL A 49 -3.53 4.51 7.98
N SER A 50 -3.28 5.83 7.95
CA SER A 50 -3.81 6.73 6.91
C SER A 50 -3.28 6.36 5.53
N ASN A 51 -1.99 6.11 5.39
CA ASN A 51 -1.38 5.63 4.14
C ASN A 51 -1.97 4.29 3.68
N ASN A 52 -2.15 3.36 4.60
CA ASN A 52 -2.75 2.06 4.30
C ASN A 52 -4.20 2.19 3.80
N ILE A 53 -4.98 3.10 4.39
CA ILE A 53 -6.34 3.41 3.93
C ILE A 53 -6.28 4.06 2.55
N PHE A 54 -5.42 5.05 2.36
CA PHE A 54 -5.22 5.75 1.09
C PHE A 54 -4.87 4.78 -0.06
N GLU A 55 -3.90 3.89 0.14
CA GLU A 55 -3.55 2.86 -0.85
C GLU A 55 -4.74 1.95 -1.19
N LYS A 56 -5.55 1.55 -0.20
CA LYS A 56 -6.73 0.70 -0.42
C LYS A 56 -7.86 1.41 -1.16
N ILE A 57 -8.03 2.71 -0.92
CA ILE A 57 -8.99 3.54 -1.64
C ILE A 57 -8.67 3.54 -3.15
N HIS A 58 -7.39 3.60 -3.52
CA HIS A 58 -6.93 3.57 -4.92
C HIS A 58 -6.89 2.18 -5.54
N LEU A 59 -7.17 1.13 -4.77
CA LEU A 59 -7.16 -0.26 -5.21
C LEU A 59 -8.52 -0.94 -5.00
N PRO A 60 -9.54 -0.56 -5.81
CA PRO A 60 -10.86 -1.14 -5.66
C PRO A 60 -10.81 -2.67 -5.80
N GLY A 61 -11.43 -3.37 -4.85
CA GLY A 61 -11.47 -4.83 -4.80
C GLY A 61 -10.23 -5.51 -4.22
N ALA A 62 -9.21 -4.76 -3.82
CA ALA A 62 -8.10 -5.31 -3.05
C ALA A 62 -8.48 -5.39 -1.56
N PHE A 63 -8.23 -6.55 -0.96
CA PHE A 63 -8.34 -6.72 0.50
C PHE A 63 -7.01 -6.45 1.21
N PHE A 64 -5.91 -6.45 0.45
CA PHE A 64 -4.56 -6.24 0.93
C PHE A 64 -3.73 -5.50 -0.12
N SER A 65 -2.91 -4.53 0.32
CA SER A 65 -1.88 -3.88 -0.50
C SER A 65 -0.70 -3.50 0.37
N GLU A 66 0.50 -3.69 -0.13
CA GLU A 66 1.74 -3.32 0.56
C GLU A 66 2.82 -2.93 -0.45
N SER A 67 3.40 -1.75 -0.26
CA SER A 67 4.53 -1.29 -1.06
C SER A 67 5.81 -1.97 -0.59
N LEU A 68 6.55 -2.59 -1.52
CA LEU A 68 7.83 -3.19 -1.18
C LEU A 68 8.92 -2.13 -1.02
N ILE A 69 10.02 -2.51 -0.35
CA ILE A 69 11.15 -1.65 0.05
C ILE A 69 11.68 -0.76 -1.08
N THR A 70 11.64 -1.23 -2.33
CA THR A 70 12.07 -0.47 -3.51
C THR A 70 11.06 0.57 -3.98
N GLN A 71 9.90 0.65 -3.34
CA GLN A 71 8.75 1.50 -3.67
C GLN A 71 8.18 1.36 -5.10
N ASP A 72 8.88 0.68 -6.01
CA ASP A 72 8.45 0.46 -7.40
C ASP A 72 7.42 -0.66 -7.56
N TYR A 73 7.37 -1.57 -6.59
CA TYR A 73 6.52 -2.75 -6.62
C TYR A 73 5.47 -2.70 -5.53
N LEU A 74 4.29 -3.17 -5.87
CA LEU A 74 3.15 -3.31 -4.97
C LEU A 74 2.76 -4.78 -4.90
N LEU A 75 2.68 -5.30 -3.68
CA LEU A 75 2.09 -6.60 -3.37
C LEU A 75 0.59 -6.38 -3.11
N ILE A 76 -0.26 -7.09 -3.85
CA ILE A 76 -1.72 -6.90 -3.82
C ILE A 76 -2.39 -8.23 -3.55
N GLY A 77 -3.36 -8.22 -2.63
CA GLY A 77 -4.31 -9.31 -2.41
C GLY A 77 -5.67 -8.97 -3.00
N MET A 78 -6.20 -9.80 -3.91
CA MET A 78 -7.50 -9.58 -4.56
C MET A 78 -8.33 -10.85 -4.59
N GLN A 79 -9.65 -10.70 -4.58
CA GLN A 79 -10.55 -11.83 -4.80
C GLN A 79 -10.50 -12.29 -6.26
N SER A 80 -10.35 -13.57 -6.49
CA SER A 80 -10.30 -14.16 -7.85
C SER A 80 -11.60 -13.92 -8.63
N SER A 81 -12.74 -13.80 -7.94
CA SER A 81 -14.03 -13.49 -8.55
C SER A 81 -14.00 -12.24 -9.41
N ASN A 82 -13.20 -11.24 -9.03
CA ASN A 82 -13.04 -10.01 -9.80
C ASN A 82 -12.36 -10.23 -11.15
N LEU A 83 -11.42 -11.18 -11.21
CA LEU A 83 -10.75 -11.58 -12.47
C LEU A 83 -11.67 -12.36 -13.40
N PHE A 84 -12.32 -13.40 -12.87
CA PHE A 84 -13.11 -14.33 -13.68
C PHE A 84 -14.49 -13.80 -14.08
N LYS A 85 -14.89 -12.64 -13.55
CA LYS A 85 -16.19 -12.03 -13.88
C LYS A 85 -16.28 -11.59 -15.34
N ASN A 86 -15.19 -11.12 -15.94
CA ASN A 86 -15.18 -10.54 -17.28
C ASN A 86 -14.12 -11.14 -18.21
N HIS A 87 -13.26 -12.04 -17.72
CA HIS A 87 -12.13 -12.56 -18.47
C HIS A 87 -12.01 -14.07 -18.34
N THR A 88 -11.56 -14.68 -19.42
CA THR A 88 -11.19 -16.11 -19.47
C THR A 88 -9.80 -16.31 -18.84
N PHE A 89 -9.53 -17.54 -18.46
CA PHE A 89 -8.23 -17.93 -17.90
C PHE A 89 -7.05 -17.58 -18.81
N GLU A 90 -7.19 -17.78 -20.12
CA GLU A 90 -6.13 -17.48 -21.09
C GLU A 90 -5.91 -15.96 -21.23
N GLU A 91 -6.96 -15.16 -21.23
CA GLU A 91 -6.84 -13.69 -21.24
C GLU A 91 -6.11 -13.18 -20.00
N ILE A 92 -6.42 -13.73 -18.82
CA ILE A 92 -5.74 -13.37 -17.57
C ILE A 92 -4.25 -13.71 -17.66
N LYS A 93 -3.91 -14.87 -18.15
CA LYS A 93 -2.53 -15.34 -18.30
C LYS A 93 -1.74 -14.46 -19.28
N VAL A 94 -2.35 -14.10 -20.41
CA VAL A 94 -1.75 -13.18 -21.41
C VAL A 94 -1.54 -11.80 -20.78
N PHE A 95 -2.54 -11.28 -20.08
CA PHE A 95 -2.45 -9.97 -19.42
C PHE A 95 -1.32 -9.93 -18.38
N PHE A 96 -1.20 -10.96 -17.54
CA PHE A 96 -0.14 -11.06 -16.53
C PHE A 96 1.24 -11.04 -17.19
N LYS A 97 1.44 -11.83 -18.23
CA LYS A 97 2.70 -11.90 -18.96
C LYS A 97 3.05 -10.57 -19.65
N THR A 98 2.08 -9.94 -20.31
CA THR A 98 2.30 -8.70 -21.08
C THR A 98 2.61 -7.50 -20.17
N ASN A 99 2.06 -7.45 -18.97
CA ASN A 99 2.23 -6.33 -18.06
C ASN A 99 3.25 -6.62 -16.93
N ASN A 100 4.07 -7.68 -17.08
CA ASN A 100 5.07 -8.07 -16.07
C ASN A 100 4.47 -8.21 -14.67
N LEU A 101 3.25 -8.72 -14.59
CA LEU A 101 2.59 -9.01 -13.33
C LEU A 101 3.01 -10.42 -12.90
N CYS A 102 3.49 -10.54 -11.67
CA CYS A 102 3.88 -11.81 -11.11
C CYS A 102 2.75 -12.35 -10.23
N TYR A 103 2.26 -13.53 -10.57
CA TYR A 103 1.40 -14.30 -9.70
C TYR A 103 2.26 -14.98 -8.65
N LEU A 104 1.94 -14.75 -7.37
CA LEU A 104 2.68 -15.30 -6.24
C LEU A 104 2.02 -16.54 -5.65
N GLY A 105 0.71 -16.65 -5.79
CA GLY A 105 -0.08 -17.76 -5.26
C GLY A 105 -1.53 -17.36 -5.02
N HIS A 106 -2.32 -18.34 -4.60
CA HIS A 106 -3.68 -18.10 -4.12
C HIS A 106 -3.95 -18.91 -2.85
N SER A 107 -4.85 -18.41 -2.02
CA SER A 107 -5.29 -19.15 -0.84
C SER A 107 -6.74 -19.59 -1.00
N LYS A 108 -6.98 -20.83 -0.60
CA LYS A 108 -8.29 -21.45 -0.51
C LYS A 108 -8.36 -22.17 0.82
N GLU A 109 -9.37 -21.87 1.64
CA GLU A 109 -9.56 -22.53 2.94
C GLU A 109 -8.26 -22.57 3.78
N ASP A 110 -7.58 -21.42 3.89
CA ASP A 110 -6.31 -21.23 4.61
C ASP A 110 -5.12 -22.04 4.10
N LYS A 111 -5.24 -22.66 2.92
CA LYS A 111 -4.13 -23.35 2.24
C LYS A 111 -3.63 -22.51 1.07
N ILE A 112 -2.33 -22.32 1.03
CA ILE A 112 -1.67 -21.61 -0.08
C ILE A 112 -1.35 -22.60 -1.19
N ASN A 113 -1.72 -22.25 -2.43
CA ASN A 113 -1.42 -22.98 -3.65
C ASN A 113 -0.70 -22.05 -4.64
N PHE A 114 0.32 -22.56 -5.30
CA PHE A 114 1.13 -21.81 -6.26
C PHE A 114 0.82 -22.18 -7.73
N ASP A 115 -0.02 -23.18 -7.95
CA ASP A 115 -0.39 -23.56 -9.31
C ASP A 115 -1.53 -22.70 -9.83
N PHE A 116 -1.19 -21.80 -10.75
CA PHE A 116 -2.13 -20.89 -11.39
C PHE A 116 -3.33 -21.57 -12.04
N LYS A 117 -3.19 -22.83 -12.47
CA LYS A 117 -4.28 -23.57 -13.12
C LYS A 117 -5.41 -23.99 -12.18
N ASN A 118 -5.13 -24.03 -10.89
CA ASN A 118 -6.06 -24.50 -9.87
C ASN A 118 -6.85 -23.40 -9.18
N ILE A 119 -6.83 -22.18 -9.73
CA ILE A 119 -7.54 -21.03 -9.17
C ILE A 119 -9.05 -21.21 -9.33
N SER A 120 -9.78 -21.04 -8.24
CA SER A 120 -11.25 -21.03 -8.19
C SER A 120 -11.77 -19.58 -8.00
N ILE A 121 -13.03 -19.36 -8.35
CA ILE A 121 -13.68 -18.02 -8.23
C ILE A 121 -13.70 -17.47 -6.79
N SER A 122 -13.64 -18.33 -5.79
CA SER A 122 -13.68 -17.94 -4.37
C SER A 122 -12.30 -17.74 -3.73
N ASP A 123 -11.23 -17.94 -4.49
CA ASP A 123 -9.89 -17.89 -3.93
C ASP A 123 -9.38 -16.45 -3.75
N GLN A 124 -8.47 -16.27 -2.83
CA GLN A 124 -7.74 -15.02 -2.63
C GLN A 124 -6.42 -15.08 -3.40
N LEU A 125 -6.21 -14.15 -4.30
CA LEU A 125 -5.01 -14.08 -5.14
C LEU A 125 -4.00 -13.12 -4.55
N TYR A 126 -2.73 -13.47 -4.63
CA TYR A 126 -1.60 -12.61 -4.29
C TYR A 126 -0.78 -12.33 -5.53
N LEU A 127 -0.65 -11.05 -5.85
CA LEU A 127 -0.04 -10.55 -7.08
C LEU A 127 1.05 -9.54 -6.75
N LEU A 128 2.13 -9.56 -7.50
CA LEU A 128 3.17 -8.55 -7.44
C LEU A 128 3.19 -7.78 -8.77
N ILE A 129 3.06 -6.46 -8.70
CA ILE A 129 3.01 -5.57 -9.87
C ILE A 129 3.92 -4.37 -9.68
N LYS A 130 4.47 -3.85 -10.77
CA LYS A 130 5.09 -2.51 -10.75
C LYS A 130 4.00 -1.44 -10.69
N LYS A 131 4.16 -0.44 -9.81
CA LYS A 131 3.18 0.65 -9.61
C LYS A 131 2.74 1.31 -10.93
N LYS A 132 3.65 1.51 -11.88
CA LYS A 132 3.33 2.09 -13.21
C LYS A 132 2.30 1.30 -14.05
N TYR A 133 2.06 0.04 -13.71
CA TYR A 133 1.06 -0.78 -14.41
C TYR A 133 -0.25 -0.92 -13.62
N LEU A 134 -0.35 -0.27 -12.47
CA LEU A 134 -1.50 -0.38 -11.57
C LEU A 134 -2.81 0.02 -12.25
N ASN A 135 -2.83 1.16 -12.93
CA ASN A 135 -4.03 1.63 -13.65
C ASN A 135 -4.49 0.64 -14.74
N LYS A 136 -3.55 -0.08 -15.38
CA LYS A 136 -3.90 -1.14 -16.33
C LYS A 136 -4.55 -2.33 -15.65
N LEU A 137 -4.05 -2.69 -14.47
CA LEU A 137 -4.64 -3.76 -13.65
C LEU A 137 -6.06 -3.41 -13.23
N ILE A 138 -6.27 -2.21 -12.67
CA ILE A 138 -7.56 -1.71 -12.22
C ILE A 138 -8.60 -1.75 -13.38
N LYS A 139 -8.21 -1.26 -14.56
CA LYS A 139 -9.06 -1.30 -15.76
C LYS A 139 -9.34 -2.73 -16.23
N PHE A 140 -8.37 -3.61 -16.17
CA PHE A 140 -8.54 -5.03 -16.52
C PHE A 140 -9.50 -5.75 -15.58
N PHE A 141 -9.50 -5.40 -14.29
CA PHE A 141 -10.47 -5.91 -13.33
C PHE A 141 -11.90 -5.34 -13.51
N GLY A 142 -12.10 -4.46 -14.48
CA GLY A 142 -13.41 -3.88 -14.81
C GLY A 142 -13.76 -2.63 -13.99
N PHE A 143 -12.84 -2.11 -13.22
CA PHE A 143 -13.00 -0.83 -12.55
C PHE A 143 -12.62 0.29 -13.55
N LYS A 144 -13.59 0.79 -14.30
CA LYS A 144 -13.40 1.89 -15.26
C LYS A 144 -13.60 3.23 -14.55
N ASP A 145 -12.73 4.18 -14.89
CA ASP A 145 -12.85 5.62 -14.57
C ASP A 145 -13.38 5.86 -13.14
N TYR A 146 -12.59 5.40 -12.19
CA TYR A 146 -12.92 5.45 -10.79
C TYR A 146 -12.80 6.91 -10.30
N VAL A 147 -13.92 7.62 -10.25
CA VAL A 147 -14.03 8.89 -9.51
C VAL A 147 -14.23 8.54 -8.06
N LEU A 148 -13.33 9.00 -7.22
CA LEU A 148 -13.38 8.77 -5.78
C LEU A 148 -14.22 9.85 -5.11
N ASP A 149 -15.44 9.50 -4.74
CA ASP A 149 -16.19 10.29 -3.75
C ASP A 149 -15.88 9.72 -2.36
N VAL A 150 -15.05 10.40 -1.59
CA VAL A 150 -14.63 9.95 -0.26
C VAL A 150 -15.30 10.76 0.83
N LEU A 151 -16.07 10.10 1.68
CA LEU A 151 -16.61 10.70 2.90
C LEU A 151 -15.80 10.23 4.12
N ILE A 152 -15.12 11.15 4.78
CA ILE A 152 -14.37 10.89 6.01
C ILE A 152 -15.25 11.24 7.22
N VAL A 153 -15.60 10.23 8.01
CA VAL A 153 -16.34 10.42 9.27
C VAL A 153 -15.37 10.36 10.45
N GLY A 154 -15.11 11.51 11.04
CA GLY A 154 -14.19 11.68 12.17
C GLY A 154 -12.98 12.54 11.83
N GLY A 155 -12.82 13.66 12.55
CA GLY A 155 -11.74 14.65 12.38
C GLY A 155 -10.51 14.40 13.26
N GLY A 156 -10.26 13.16 13.68
CA GLY A 156 -9.04 12.81 14.42
C GLY A 156 -7.79 12.75 13.52
N ASN A 157 -6.64 12.44 14.12
CA ASN A 157 -5.35 12.45 13.41
C ASN A 157 -5.35 11.60 12.12
N ILE A 158 -5.99 10.43 12.15
CA ILE A 158 -6.10 9.55 10.97
C ILE A 158 -6.93 10.21 9.87
N GLY A 159 -8.09 10.79 10.21
CA GLY A 159 -8.96 11.46 9.24
C GLY A 159 -8.30 12.69 8.60
N GLN A 160 -7.59 13.49 9.40
CA GLN A 160 -6.84 14.66 8.92
C GLN A 160 -5.68 14.25 7.99
N ASN A 161 -4.91 13.24 8.36
CA ASN A 161 -3.84 12.72 7.50
C ASN A 161 -4.38 12.18 6.18
N LEU A 162 -5.49 11.44 6.25
CA LEU A 162 -6.12 10.86 5.06
C LEU A 162 -6.64 11.96 4.12
N SER A 163 -7.27 13.02 4.64
CA SER A 163 -7.72 14.13 3.80
C SER A 163 -6.53 14.84 3.12
N THR A 164 -5.44 15.05 3.85
CA THR A 164 -4.21 15.63 3.27
C THR A 164 -3.64 14.77 2.15
N LEU A 165 -3.60 13.45 2.32
CA LEU A 165 -3.12 12.53 1.29
C LEU A 165 -3.99 12.58 0.02
N ILE A 166 -5.31 12.60 0.17
CA ILE A 166 -6.26 12.67 -0.96
C ILE A 166 -6.14 14.03 -1.68
N GLU A 167 -6.06 15.15 -0.95
CA GLU A 167 -5.91 16.47 -1.54
C GLU A 167 -4.61 16.64 -2.33
N HIS A 168 -3.51 16.04 -1.88
CA HIS A 168 -2.23 16.05 -2.62
C HIS A 168 -2.31 15.19 -3.89
N ASP A 169 -2.97 14.05 -3.87
CA ASP A 169 -3.12 13.19 -5.04
C ASP A 169 -3.97 13.84 -6.14
N ASP A 170 -5.04 14.53 -5.76
CA ASP A 170 -5.88 15.29 -6.69
C ASP A 170 -5.11 16.43 -7.40
N GLN A 171 -4.08 16.99 -6.76
CA GLN A 171 -3.21 18.01 -7.37
C GLN A 171 -2.23 17.43 -8.39
N GLU A 172 -1.75 16.20 -8.17
CA GLU A 172 -0.85 15.52 -9.13
C GLU A 172 -1.59 15.01 -10.37
N ILE A 173 -2.89 14.72 -10.28
CA ILE A 173 -3.72 14.25 -11.42
C ILE A 173 -4.09 15.42 -12.36
N ASN A 174 -4.09 16.66 -11.88
CA ASN A 174 -4.47 17.86 -12.65
C ASN A 174 -3.28 18.62 -13.27
N LEU A 175 -2.06 18.09 -13.19
CA LEU A 175 -0.86 18.60 -13.84
C LEU A 175 -0.46 17.70 -15.03
#